data_7f443f8f5839a4006ee691b07a961861
#
_entry.id   7f443f8f5839a4006ee691b07a961861
#
_cell.length_a   1.000
_cell.length_b   1.000
_cell.length_c   1.000
_cell.angle_alpha   90.00
_cell.angle_beta   90.00
_cell.angle_gamma   90.00
#
_symmetry.space_group_name_H-M   'P 1'
#
loop_
_entity.id
_entity.type
_entity.pdbx_description
1 polymer ?
#
loop_
_entity_poly.entity_id
_entity_poly.type
_entity_poly.pdbx_seq_one_letter_code
_entity_poly.pdbx_strand_id
1 'polypeptide(L)'
;MNSCNPVFIGLGQKIGVNKYYSYLEKFGLLKKTGIDLPGEANSIFLKEEKVGPVELATISFGQRFEVTPIQMISMVSTIANNGKRMKPRLVKQIINSRTGEITEIDPECIGTAISEKTAKDVLSMMESVVAEGTGKNS
;
A
#
# COMPACT_ATOMS: atom_id res chain seq x y z
N MET A 1 -1.29 9.68 -19.30
CA MET A 1 -1.76 8.41 -18.70
C MET A 1 -3.22 8.56 -18.33
N ASN A 2 -4.11 7.76 -18.93
CA ASN A 2 -5.55 8.10 -19.02
C ASN A 2 -6.46 7.09 -18.28
N SER A 3 -6.01 6.49 -17.17
CA SER A 3 -6.83 5.58 -16.32
C SER A 3 -7.63 4.52 -17.13
N CYS A 4 -6.92 3.74 -17.95
CA CYS A 4 -7.53 2.80 -18.88
C CYS A 4 -7.85 1.45 -18.19
N ASN A 5 -9.10 1.25 -17.77
CA ASN A 5 -9.54 0.03 -17.09
C ASN A 5 -9.24 -1.26 -17.86
N PRO A 6 -9.49 -1.37 -19.21
CA PRO A 6 -9.16 -2.59 -19.97
C PRO A 6 -7.70 -3.02 -19.86
N VAL A 7 -6.76 -2.08 -19.78
CA VAL A 7 -5.33 -2.40 -19.61
C VAL A 7 -5.08 -3.03 -18.25
N PHE A 8 -5.64 -2.46 -17.17
CA PHE A 8 -5.49 -3.01 -15.83
C PHE A 8 -6.17 -4.37 -15.66
N ILE A 9 -7.33 -4.58 -16.29
CA ILE A 9 -7.99 -5.89 -16.36
C ILE A 9 -7.08 -6.92 -16.99
N GLY A 10 -6.52 -6.62 -18.17
CA GLY A 10 -5.61 -7.54 -18.87
C GLY A 10 -4.34 -7.85 -18.06
N LEU A 11 -3.77 -6.86 -17.38
CA LEU A 11 -2.63 -7.06 -16.49
C LEU A 11 -2.99 -7.93 -15.29
N GLY A 12 -4.11 -7.66 -14.62
CA GLY A 12 -4.56 -8.44 -13.47
C GLY A 12 -4.82 -9.90 -13.83
N GLN A 13 -5.50 -10.15 -14.94
CA GLN A 13 -5.75 -11.51 -15.44
C GLN A 13 -4.44 -12.24 -15.79
N LYS A 14 -3.45 -11.53 -16.36
CA LYS A 14 -2.14 -12.09 -16.66
C LYS A 14 -1.33 -12.43 -15.39
N ILE A 15 -1.47 -11.64 -14.33
CA ILE A 15 -0.82 -11.87 -13.03
C ILE A 15 -1.44 -13.08 -12.32
N GLY A 16 -2.76 -13.22 -12.37
CA GLY A 16 -3.53 -14.26 -11.69
C GLY A 16 -3.79 -13.97 -10.22
N VAL A 17 -4.81 -14.64 -9.66
CA VAL A 17 -5.34 -14.40 -8.31
C VAL A 17 -4.26 -14.55 -7.24
N ASN A 18 -3.59 -15.70 -7.17
CA ASN A 18 -2.64 -16.03 -6.11
C ASN A 18 -1.49 -15.00 -6.04
N LYS A 19 -0.92 -14.62 -7.18
CA LYS A 19 0.16 -13.66 -7.25
C LYS A 19 -0.32 -12.25 -6.90
N TYR A 20 -1.53 -11.89 -7.34
CA TYR A 20 -2.15 -10.62 -7.02
C TYR A 20 -2.33 -10.47 -5.49
N TYR A 21 -2.92 -11.48 -4.82
CA TYR A 21 -3.10 -11.48 -3.36
C TYR A 21 -1.78 -11.52 -2.59
N SER A 22 -0.78 -12.25 -3.08
CA SER A 22 0.57 -12.22 -2.51
C SER A 22 1.15 -10.80 -2.46
N TYR A 23 0.94 -9.98 -3.50
CA TYR A 23 1.37 -8.59 -3.49
C TYR A 23 0.51 -7.69 -2.59
N LEU A 24 -0.82 -7.90 -2.54
CA LEU A 24 -1.66 -7.18 -1.57
C LEU A 24 -1.16 -7.40 -0.14
N GLU A 25 -0.78 -8.63 0.20
CA GLU A 25 -0.21 -8.95 1.53
C GLU A 25 1.16 -8.29 1.74
N LYS A 26 2.07 -8.38 0.76
CA LYS A 26 3.39 -7.74 0.84
C LYS A 26 3.30 -6.23 1.03
N PHE A 27 2.36 -5.57 0.40
CA PHE A 27 2.08 -4.14 0.58
C PHE A 27 1.30 -3.84 1.87
N GLY A 28 0.82 -4.86 2.60
CA GLY A 28 0.14 -4.71 3.87
C GLY A 28 -1.32 -4.26 3.76
N LEU A 29 -1.95 -4.45 2.61
CA LEU A 29 -3.34 -4.04 2.39
C LEU A 29 -4.38 -4.99 3.00
N LEU A 30 -3.99 -6.24 3.32
CA LEU A 30 -4.90 -7.25 3.87
C LEU A 30 -4.96 -7.25 5.41
N LYS A 31 -4.15 -6.45 6.09
CA LYS A 31 -4.06 -6.38 7.55
C LYS A 31 -3.96 -4.94 8.03
N LYS A 32 -4.26 -4.69 9.27
CA LYS A 32 -4.00 -3.40 9.92
C LYS A 32 -2.53 -3.02 9.81
N THR A 33 -2.25 -1.74 9.73
CA THR A 33 -0.86 -1.22 9.66
C THR A 33 -0.13 -1.33 10.99
N GLY A 34 -0.88 -1.38 12.09
CA GLY A 34 -0.35 -1.38 13.46
C GLY A 34 0.18 -0.01 13.88
N ILE A 35 -0.36 1.07 13.30
CA ILE A 35 -0.09 2.43 13.76
C ILE A 35 -0.43 2.58 15.25
N ASP A 36 0.32 3.39 15.95
CA ASP A 36 0.18 3.68 17.39
C ASP A 36 -1.03 4.59 17.73
N LEU A 37 -2.16 4.35 17.02
CA LEU A 37 -3.45 5.00 17.26
C LEU A 37 -4.53 3.97 17.57
N PRO A 38 -5.42 4.25 18.54
CA PRO A 38 -6.59 3.41 18.77
C PRO A 38 -7.59 3.53 17.62
N GLY A 39 -8.37 2.45 17.40
CA GLY A 39 -9.50 2.49 16.47
C GLY A 39 -9.14 2.26 15.00
N GLU A 40 -7.95 1.75 14.66
CA GLU A 40 -7.61 1.40 13.28
C GLU A 40 -8.62 0.39 12.71
N ALA A 41 -9.28 0.74 11.61
CA ALA A 41 -10.23 -0.12 10.92
C ALA A 41 -9.51 -1.23 10.12
N ASN A 42 -10.23 -2.29 9.80
CA ASN A 42 -9.76 -3.30 8.86
C ASN A 42 -10.07 -2.88 7.42
N SER A 43 -9.23 -3.31 6.48
CA SER A 43 -9.60 -3.36 5.06
C SER A 43 -10.66 -4.44 4.80
N ILE A 44 -11.40 -4.29 3.72
CA ILE A 44 -12.40 -5.26 3.27
C ILE A 44 -11.97 -5.77 1.90
N PHE A 45 -11.67 -7.06 1.83
CA PHE A 45 -11.37 -7.77 0.59
C PHE A 45 -12.21 -9.04 0.49
N LEU A 46 -12.52 -9.47 -0.73
CA LEU A 46 -13.01 -10.83 -0.95
C LEU A 46 -11.93 -11.82 -0.49
N LYS A 47 -12.35 -12.98 0.01
CA LYS A 47 -11.41 -14.06 0.29
C LYS A 47 -10.85 -14.59 -1.02
N GLU A 48 -9.56 -14.91 -1.07
CA GLU A 48 -8.83 -15.32 -2.27
C GLU A 48 -9.53 -16.48 -3.00
N GLU A 49 -10.05 -17.46 -2.24
CA GLU A 49 -10.77 -18.62 -2.78
C GLU A 49 -12.12 -18.30 -3.46
N LYS A 50 -12.64 -17.08 -3.24
CA LYS A 50 -13.89 -16.58 -3.84
C LYS A 50 -13.68 -15.67 -5.03
N VAL A 51 -12.42 -15.46 -5.43
CA VAL A 51 -12.07 -14.57 -6.54
C VAL A 51 -11.99 -15.35 -7.83
N GLY A 52 -13.02 -15.20 -8.65
CA GLY A 52 -13.03 -15.69 -10.03
C GLY A 52 -12.47 -14.66 -11.03
N PRO A 53 -12.53 -14.97 -12.34
CA PRO A 53 -12.03 -14.06 -13.38
C PRO A 53 -12.68 -12.67 -13.38
N VAL A 54 -13.99 -12.59 -13.09
CA VAL A 54 -14.75 -11.35 -13.06
C VAL A 54 -14.36 -10.50 -11.85
N GLU A 55 -14.23 -11.13 -10.69
CA GLU A 55 -13.79 -10.47 -9.46
C GLU A 55 -12.36 -9.92 -9.62
N LEU A 56 -11.45 -10.74 -10.15
CA LEU A 56 -10.08 -10.32 -10.42
C LEU A 56 -10.02 -9.14 -11.39
N ALA A 57 -10.82 -9.18 -12.46
CA ALA A 57 -10.93 -8.07 -13.39
C ALA A 57 -11.33 -6.76 -12.70
N THR A 58 -12.37 -6.80 -11.84
CA THR A 58 -12.88 -5.62 -11.14
C THR A 58 -11.91 -5.11 -10.06
N ILE A 59 -11.27 -6.00 -9.30
CA ILE A 59 -10.24 -5.63 -8.31
C ILE A 59 -9.04 -4.96 -9.01
N SER A 60 -8.68 -5.41 -10.21
CA SER A 60 -7.50 -4.92 -10.93
C SER A 60 -7.56 -3.43 -11.31
N PHE A 61 -8.74 -2.86 -11.44
CA PHE A 61 -8.92 -1.41 -11.66
C PHE A 61 -9.48 -0.65 -10.43
N GLY A 62 -9.37 -1.25 -9.24
CA GLY A 62 -9.64 -0.56 -7.98
C GLY A 62 -11.08 -0.65 -7.47
N GLN A 63 -11.82 -1.70 -7.83
CA GLN A 63 -13.19 -1.91 -7.37
C GLN A 63 -13.33 -3.13 -6.46
N ARG A 64 -14.44 -3.24 -5.72
CA ARG A 64 -14.80 -4.39 -4.85
C ARG A 64 -13.87 -4.62 -3.67
N PHE A 65 -13.14 -3.62 -3.22
CA PHE A 65 -12.41 -3.68 -1.96
C PHE A 65 -12.41 -2.30 -1.28
N GLU A 66 -12.15 -2.30 0.01
CA GLU A 66 -11.98 -1.09 0.80
C GLU A 66 -10.64 -1.15 1.55
N VAL A 67 -9.92 -0.05 1.51
CA VAL A 67 -8.67 0.14 2.28
C VAL A 67 -8.74 1.44 3.06
N THR A 68 -8.07 1.47 4.19
CA THR A 68 -8.00 2.71 4.97
C THR A 68 -7.02 3.71 4.34
N PRO A 69 -7.21 5.02 4.53
CA PRO A 69 -6.26 6.03 4.07
C PRO A 69 -4.82 5.77 4.53
N ILE A 70 -4.63 5.27 5.76
CA ILE A 70 -3.30 4.95 6.27
C ILE A 70 -2.68 3.74 5.56
N GLN A 71 -3.46 2.74 5.16
CA GLN A 71 -2.96 1.63 4.33
C GLN A 71 -2.55 2.12 2.94
N MET A 72 -3.36 2.99 2.32
CA MET A 72 -3.05 3.54 1.01
C MET A 72 -1.76 4.36 1.03
N ILE A 73 -1.61 5.29 1.97
CA ILE A 73 -0.38 6.10 2.05
C ILE A 73 0.84 5.25 2.42
N SER A 74 0.68 4.21 3.23
CA SER A 74 1.75 3.27 3.56
C SER A 74 2.21 2.47 2.33
N MET A 75 1.28 2.07 1.46
CA MET A 75 1.59 1.41 0.19
C MET A 75 2.40 2.34 -0.73
N VAL A 76 1.94 3.57 -0.93
CA VAL A 76 2.63 4.57 -1.76
C VAL A 76 4.01 4.89 -1.18
N SER A 77 4.10 5.07 0.14
CA SER A 77 5.36 5.30 0.84
C SER A 77 6.34 4.13 0.71
N THR A 78 5.84 2.90 0.63
CA THR A 78 6.67 1.70 0.38
C THR A 78 7.36 1.78 -0.98
N ILE A 79 6.64 2.23 -2.01
CA ILE A 79 7.22 2.44 -3.35
C ILE A 79 8.27 3.54 -3.29
N ALA A 80 7.97 4.70 -2.69
CA ALA A 80 8.88 5.82 -2.54
C ALA A 80 10.12 5.47 -1.68
N ASN A 81 10.01 4.50 -0.78
CA ASN A 81 11.09 4.01 0.09
C ASN A 81 11.80 2.76 -0.47
N ASN A 82 12.04 2.73 -1.78
CA ASN A 82 12.77 1.65 -2.45
C ASN A 82 12.17 0.25 -2.20
N GLY A 83 10.87 0.14 -2.06
CA GLY A 83 10.14 -1.10 -1.81
C GLY A 83 10.14 -1.60 -0.37
N LYS A 84 10.75 -0.87 0.57
CA LYS A 84 10.80 -1.21 2.00
C LYS A 84 9.57 -0.64 2.71
N ARG A 85 8.80 -1.52 3.33
CA ARG A 85 7.62 -1.16 4.11
C ARG A 85 7.98 -0.82 5.55
N MET A 86 7.68 0.40 5.96
CA MET A 86 7.87 0.85 7.33
C MET A 86 6.53 0.78 8.08
N LYS A 87 6.59 0.46 9.38
CA LYS A 87 5.45 0.57 10.27
C LYS A 87 5.12 2.06 10.48
N PRO A 88 3.90 2.52 10.17
CA PRO A 88 3.53 3.90 10.44
C PRO A 88 3.50 4.15 11.94
N ARG A 89 4.00 5.32 12.36
CA ARG A 89 4.02 5.76 13.76
C ARG A 89 3.80 7.26 13.87
N LEU A 90 3.23 7.71 14.95
CA LEU A 90 3.07 9.12 15.31
C LEU A 90 4.01 9.49 16.43
N VAL A 91 4.19 8.60 17.40
CA VAL A 91 5.03 8.85 18.56
C VAL A 91 6.49 8.66 18.17
N LYS A 92 7.29 9.72 18.32
CA LYS A 92 8.74 9.68 18.15
C LYS A 92 9.45 9.32 19.45
N GLN A 93 8.99 9.91 20.56
CA GLN A 93 9.58 9.69 21.87
C GLN A 93 8.54 9.89 22.99
N ILE A 94 8.77 9.26 24.12
CA ILE A 94 7.98 9.41 25.35
C ILE A 94 8.91 10.01 26.40
N ILE A 95 8.47 11.09 27.03
CA ILE A 95 9.22 11.76 28.10
C ILE A 95 8.45 11.59 29.39
N ASN A 96 9.07 10.96 30.38
CA ASN A 96 8.54 10.89 31.74
C ASN A 96 8.69 12.24 32.42
N SER A 97 7.59 12.97 32.63
CA SER A 97 7.61 14.31 33.19
C SER A 97 8.15 14.40 34.64
N ARG A 98 8.18 13.28 35.38
CA ARG A 98 8.64 13.22 36.77
C ARG A 98 10.12 12.88 36.88
N THR A 99 10.62 11.97 36.03
CA THR A 99 12.02 11.51 36.10
C THR A 99 12.92 12.15 35.05
N GLY A 100 12.35 12.79 34.00
CA GLY A 100 13.07 13.30 32.86
C GLY A 100 13.55 12.20 31.89
N GLU A 101 13.24 10.95 32.16
CA GLU A 101 13.64 9.82 31.31
C GLU A 101 12.99 9.91 29.93
N ILE A 102 13.79 9.71 28.88
CA ILE A 102 13.36 9.75 27.48
C ILE A 102 13.46 8.34 26.91
N THR A 103 12.34 7.84 26.43
CA THR A 103 12.26 6.59 25.65
C THR A 103 12.05 6.96 24.19
N GLU A 104 13.03 6.71 23.33
CA GLU A 104 12.90 6.89 21.89
C GLU A 104 12.23 5.67 21.24
N ILE A 105 11.40 5.92 20.21
CA ILE A 105 10.76 4.89 19.40
C ILE A 105 11.36 4.95 18.00
N ASP A 106 12.18 3.96 17.65
CA ASP A 106 12.87 3.91 16.38
C ASP A 106 11.93 3.52 15.21
N PRO A 107 12.23 3.97 13.97
CA PRO A 107 11.54 3.51 12.78
C PRO A 107 11.73 2.00 12.57
N GLU A 108 10.62 1.27 12.42
CA GLU A 108 10.61 -0.19 12.23
C GLU A 108 10.36 -0.54 10.76
N CYS A 109 11.31 -1.24 10.11
CA CYS A 109 11.10 -1.84 8.79
C CYS A 109 10.43 -3.21 8.96
N ILE A 110 9.20 -3.34 8.48
CA ILE A 110 8.36 -4.54 8.67
C ILE A 110 8.33 -5.44 7.43
N GLY A 111 9.11 -5.14 6.40
CA GLY A 111 9.25 -6.01 5.23
C GLY A 111 9.66 -5.29 3.96
N THR A 112 9.84 -6.08 2.91
CA THR A 112 10.12 -5.59 1.55
C THR A 112 9.04 -6.11 0.61
N ALA A 113 8.29 -5.23 -0.04
CA ALA A 113 7.21 -5.60 -0.95
C ALA A 113 7.70 -5.87 -2.37
N ILE A 114 8.61 -5.04 -2.86
CA ILE A 114 9.19 -5.10 -4.21
C ILE A 114 10.68 -4.75 -4.17
N SER A 115 11.41 -5.10 -5.24
CA SER A 115 12.83 -4.74 -5.36
C SER A 115 13.00 -3.22 -5.51
N GLU A 116 14.17 -2.71 -5.13
CA GLU A 116 14.51 -1.30 -5.30
C GLU A 116 14.40 -0.85 -6.76
N LYS A 117 14.86 -1.69 -7.71
CA LYS A 117 14.74 -1.40 -9.15
C LYS A 117 13.28 -1.23 -9.55
N THR A 118 12.41 -2.19 -9.17
CA THR A 118 10.96 -2.11 -9.47
C THR A 118 10.32 -0.89 -8.83
N ALA A 119 10.72 -0.55 -7.60
CA ALA A 119 10.22 0.63 -6.90
C ALA A 119 10.55 1.92 -7.66
N LYS A 120 11.79 2.07 -8.14
CA LYS A 120 12.23 3.22 -8.95
C LYS A 120 11.47 3.30 -10.28
N ASP A 121 11.29 2.18 -10.97
CA ASP A 121 10.55 2.13 -12.23
C ASP A 121 9.09 2.57 -12.03
N VAL A 122 8.41 2.06 -10.98
CA VAL A 122 7.03 2.44 -10.66
C VAL A 122 6.94 3.90 -10.21
N LEU A 123 7.88 4.39 -9.41
CA LEU A 123 7.91 5.78 -8.95
C LEU A 123 8.00 6.76 -10.12
N SER A 124 8.84 6.47 -11.12
CA SER A 124 8.93 7.27 -12.35
C SER A 124 7.61 7.30 -13.13
N MET A 125 6.88 6.15 -13.18
CA MET A 125 5.55 6.11 -13.79
C MET A 125 4.53 6.95 -13.00
N MET A 126 4.57 6.92 -11.66
CA MET A 126 3.69 7.72 -10.80
C MET A 126 3.96 9.22 -10.98
N GLU A 127 5.23 9.62 -11.08
CA GLU A 127 5.64 10.99 -11.37
C GLU A 127 5.05 11.47 -12.72
N SER A 128 5.12 10.64 -13.76
CA SER A 128 4.53 10.94 -15.06
C SER A 128 3.00 11.11 -15.00
N VAL A 129 2.31 10.35 -14.12
CA VAL A 129 0.85 10.51 -13.91
C VAL A 129 0.52 11.89 -13.34
N VAL A 130 1.33 12.39 -12.43
CA VAL A 130 1.14 13.73 -11.83
C VAL A 130 1.55 14.83 -12.80
N ALA A 131 2.66 14.67 -13.53
CA ALA A 131 3.18 15.69 -14.43
C ALA A 131 2.34 15.85 -15.71
N GLU A 132 1.91 14.75 -16.32
CA GLU A 132 1.32 14.72 -17.67
C GLU A 132 -0.03 14.01 -17.74
N GLY A 133 -0.46 13.31 -16.67
CA GLY A 133 -1.67 12.51 -16.63
C GLY A 133 -2.84 13.16 -15.91
N THR A 134 -3.75 12.29 -15.44
CA THR A 134 -4.98 12.70 -14.73
C THR A 134 -4.72 13.31 -13.35
N GLY A 135 -3.51 13.12 -12.80
CA GLY A 135 -3.08 13.72 -11.53
C GLY A 135 -2.60 15.17 -11.61
N LYS A 136 -2.55 15.78 -12.80
CA LYS A 136 -2.02 17.13 -13.00
C LYS A 136 -2.80 18.24 -12.27
N ASN A 137 -4.07 17.99 -11.96
CA ASN A 137 -4.97 18.97 -11.32
C ASN A 137 -5.36 18.56 -9.88
N SER A 138 -4.59 17.67 -9.26
CA SER A 138 -4.84 17.16 -7.90
C SER A 138 -4.07 17.96 -6.86
#